data_67c478c6a9d6c07b7c2143f0e47baaab
#
_entry.id   67c478c6a9d6c07b7c2143f0e47baaab
#
_cell.length_a   1.000
_cell.length_b   1.000
_cell.length_c   1.000
_cell.angle_alpha   90.00
_cell.angle_beta   90.00
_cell.angle_gamma   90.00
#
_symmetry.space_group_name_H-M   'P 1'
#
loop_
_entity.id
_entity.type
_entity.pdbx_description
1 polymer ?
#
loop_
_entity_poly.entity_id
_entity_poly.type
_entity_poly.pdbx_seq_one_letter_code
_entity_poly.pdbx_strand_id
1 'polypeptide(L)'
;RRRLEPEIAQRSCRLLSDAELDRLEREAVGFGAQDRTMNDIYDSHHEFHHALLAPAATSWDIRILSTLWRASERYIRIGWGSLDPDPQEHARREQYHVELVAAFRQRDPEVAADAVQQHLSRNEQTALLALGPGRSRVAPVS
;
A
#
# COMPACT_ATOMS: atom_id res chain seq x y z
N ARG A 1 9.77 -6.74 1.91
CA ARG A 1 9.13 -5.44 1.92
C ARG A 1 9.54 -4.65 3.19
N ARG A 2 9.29 -5.17 4.39
CA ARG A 2 9.54 -4.49 5.68
C ARG A 2 10.99 -4.00 5.91
N ARG A 3 11.98 -4.62 5.26
CA ARG A 3 13.39 -4.20 5.36
C ARG A 3 13.80 -3.26 4.25
N LEU A 4 13.26 -3.46 3.06
CA LEU A 4 13.71 -2.74 1.87
C LEU A 4 12.94 -1.43 1.66
N GLU A 5 11.60 -1.45 1.75
CA GLU A 5 10.79 -0.26 1.47
C GLU A 5 11.07 0.91 2.45
N PRO A 6 11.16 0.70 3.78
CA PRO A 6 11.49 1.80 4.70
C PRO A 6 12.87 2.43 4.43
N GLU A 7 13.87 1.62 4.07
CA GLU A 7 15.20 2.12 3.75
C GLU A 7 15.21 2.99 2.49
N ILE A 8 14.46 2.61 1.47
CA ILE A 8 14.32 3.43 0.26
C ILE A 8 13.52 4.70 0.58
N ALA A 9 12.47 4.61 1.40
CA ALA A 9 11.65 5.75 1.81
C ALA A 9 12.44 6.85 2.49
N GLN A 10 13.44 6.50 3.30
CA GLN A 10 14.36 7.46 3.94
C GLN A 10 15.04 8.40 2.94
N ARG A 11 15.40 7.88 1.79
CA ARG A 11 16.03 8.65 0.71
C ARG A 11 15.00 9.33 -0.18
N SER A 12 13.94 8.60 -0.53
CA SER A 12 12.91 9.06 -1.46
C SER A 12 12.15 10.29 -0.97
N CYS A 13 11.86 10.39 0.34
CA CYS A 13 11.11 11.51 0.89
C CYS A 13 11.78 12.88 0.65
N ARG A 14 13.10 12.90 0.46
CA ARG A 14 13.87 14.13 0.14
C ARG A 14 13.94 14.43 -1.35
N LEU A 15 13.69 13.45 -2.21
CA LEU A 15 13.83 13.56 -3.66
C LEU A 15 12.53 13.87 -4.37
N LEU A 16 11.39 13.49 -3.80
CA LEU A 16 10.07 13.78 -4.36
C LEU A 16 9.82 15.30 -4.38
N SER A 17 9.39 15.83 -5.50
CA SER A 17 8.94 17.22 -5.60
C SER A 17 7.58 17.42 -4.91
N ASP A 18 7.25 18.67 -4.59
CA ASP A 18 5.92 19.00 -4.04
C ASP A 18 4.81 18.66 -5.04
N ALA A 19 5.03 18.85 -6.34
CA ALA A 19 4.07 18.50 -7.38
C ALA A 19 3.82 16.98 -7.45
N GLU A 20 4.86 16.16 -7.27
CA GLU A 20 4.72 14.70 -7.19
C GLU A 20 3.96 14.28 -5.93
N LEU A 21 4.24 14.90 -4.79
CA LEU A 21 3.49 14.64 -3.56
C LEU A 21 2.03 15.08 -3.66
N ASP A 22 1.75 16.20 -4.31
CA ASP A 22 0.36 16.65 -4.57
C ASP A 22 -0.40 15.67 -5.46
N ARG A 23 0.26 15.11 -6.47
CA ARG A 23 -0.32 14.07 -7.32
C ARG A 23 -0.61 12.80 -6.53
N LEU A 24 0.35 12.34 -5.73
CA LEU A 24 0.20 11.17 -4.88
C LEU A 24 -0.91 11.33 -3.83
N GLU A 25 -1.07 12.53 -3.27
CA GLU A 25 -2.16 12.82 -2.34
C GLU A 25 -3.53 12.72 -3.02
N ARG A 26 -3.68 13.24 -4.23
CA ARG A 26 -4.92 13.08 -5.01
C ARG A 26 -5.22 11.61 -5.32
N GLU A 27 -4.20 10.82 -5.64
CA GLU A 27 -4.34 9.37 -5.84
C GLU A 27 -4.77 8.67 -4.56
N ALA A 28 -4.17 9.03 -3.42
CA ALA A 28 -4.50 8.49 -2.09
C ALA A 28 -5.97 8.74 -1.72
N VAL A 29 -6.47 9.95 -1.95
CA VAL A 29 -7.90 10.28 -1.77
C VAL A 29 -8.78 9.40 -2.66
N GLY A 30 -8.36 9.12 -3.88
CA GLY A 30 -9.08 8.24 -4.80
C GLY A 30 -9.23 6.78 -4.31
N PHE A 31 -8.44 6.33 -3.35
CA PHE A 31 -8.58 4.98 -2.78
C PHE A 31 -9.82 4.80 -1.90
N GLY A 32 -10.41 5.88 -1.43
CA GLY A 32 -11.68 5.87 -0.71
C GLY A 32 -12.92 5.93 -1.60
N ALA A 33 -12.75 6.19 -2.90
CA ALA A 33 -13.84 6.36 -3.84
C ALA A 33 -14.64 5.05 -4.01
N GLN A 34 -15.96 5.14 -3.86
CA GLN A 34 -16.87 3.99 -3.94
C GLN A 34 -17.34 3.70 -5.38
N ASP A 35 -17.08 4.60 -6.31
CA ASP A 35 -17.43 4.49 -7.74
C ASP A 35 -16.33 3.80 -8.58
N ARG A 36 -15.19 3.48 -7.98
CA ARG A 36 -14.10 2.74 -8.63
C ARG A 36 -14.24 1.24 -8.40
N THR A 37 -13.88 0.47 -9.43
CA THR A 37 -13.80 -0.98 -9.26
C THR A 37 -12.61 -1.36 -8.36
N MET A 38 -12.71 -2.49 -7.67
CA MET A 38 -11.59 -2.97 -6.85
C MET A 38 -10.34 -3.26 -7.69
N ASN A 39 -10.48 -3.70 -8.93
CA ASN A 39 -9.35 -3.90 -9.83
C ASN A 39 -8.61 -2.58 -10.12
N ASP A 40 -9.37 -1.50 -10.40
CA ASP A 40 -8.76 -0.18 -10.61
C ASP A 40 -8.02 0.32 -9.36
N ILE A 41 -8.57 0.05 -8.17
CA ILE A 41 -7.92 0.40 -6.90
C ILE A 41 -6.64 -0.40 -6.70
N TYR A 42 -6.63 -1.70 -6.97
CA TYR A 42 -5.44 -2.54 -6.82
C TYR A 42 -4.31 -2.10 -7.76
N ASP A 43 -4.62 -1.82 -9.02
CA ASP A 43 -3.64 -1.38 -10.00
C ASP A 43 -3.06 -0.02 -9.61
N SER A 44 -3.91 0.94 -9.25
CA SER A 44 -3.48 2.27 -8.78
C SER A 44 -2.69 2.20 -7.47
N HIS A 45 -3.03 1.31 -6.56
CA HIS A 45 -2.32 1.10 -5.31
C HIS A 45 -0.88 0.63 -5.54
N HIS A 46 -0.68 -0.25 -6.49
CA HIS A 46 0.65 -0.71 -6.88
C HIS A 46 1.49 0.43 -7.46
N GLU A 47 0.93 1.19 -8.39
CA GLU A 47 1.57 2.35 -9.00
C GLU A 47 1.91 3.44 -7.98
N PHE A 48 1.02 3.69 -7.03
CA PHE A 48 1.22 4.62 -5.93
C PHE A 48 2.45 4.28 -5.09
N HIS A 49 2.58 3.04 -4.63
CA HIS A 49 3.74 2.61 -3.85
C HIS A 49 5.03 2.66 -4.66
N HIS A 50 4.98 2.29 -5.93
CA HIS A 50 6.11 2.44 -6.84
C HIS A 50 6.54 3.90 -6.94
N ALA A 51 5.61 4.82 -7.18
CA ALA A 51 5.89 6.25 -7.34
C ALA A 51 6.49 6.89 -6.08
N LEU A 52 6.07 6.47 -4.88
CA LEU A 52 6.65 6.92 -3.62
C LEU A 52 8.13 6.55 -3.48
N LEU A 53 8.54 5.42 -4.00
CA LEU A 53 9.89 4.86 -3.76
C LEU A 53 10.84 5.06 -4.95
N ALA A 54 10.31 5.15 -6.17
CA ALA A 54 11.09 5.19 -7.41
C ALA A 54 12.21 6.25 -7.43
N PRO A 55 12.04 7.48 -6.91
CA PRO A 55 13.11 8.48 -6.94
C PRO A 55 14.43 8.06 -6.28
N ALA A 56 14.36 7.17 -5.29
CA ALA A 56 15.54 6.70 -4.56
C ALA A 56 15.86 5.22 -4.79
N ALA A 57 14.99 4.49 -5.49
CA ALA A 57 15.17 3.07 -5.75
C ALA A 57 16.13 2.85 -6.92
N THR A 58 17.03 1.87 -6.78
CA THR A 58 17.83 1.36 -7.89
C THR A 58 16.97 0.45 -8.79
N SER A 59 17.48 0.13 -9.98
CA SER A 59 16.83 -0.84 -10.86
C SER A 59 16.69 -2.23 -10.21
N TRP A 60 17.63 -2.60 -9.35
CA TRP A 60 17.57 -3.84 -8.56
C TRP A 60 16.50 -3.78 -7.48
N ASP A 61 16.40 -2.65 -6.76
CA ASP A 61 15.34 -2.46 -5.77
C ASP A 61 13.96 -2.61 -6.41
N ILE A 62 13.73 -1.96 -7.54
CA ILE A 62 12.45 -2.04 -8.27
C ILE A 62 12.17 -3.47 -8.72
N ARG A 63 13.16 -4.20 -9.22
CA ARG A 63 13.00 -5.60 -9.62
C ARG A 63 12.59 -6.49 -8.44
N ILE A 64 13.27 -6.35 -7.30
CA ILE A 64 12.96 -7.11 -6.08
C ILE A 64 11.58 -6.72 -5.56
N LEU A 65 11.29 -5.42 -5.44
CA LEU A 65 10.01 -4.92 -4.96
C LEU A 65 8.86 -5.35 -5.85
N SER A 66 8.99 -5.28 -7.16
CA SER A 66 7.96 -5.72 -8.11
C SER A 66 7.62 -7.20 -7.95
N THR A 67 8.61 -8.03 -7.63
CA THR A 67 8.40 -9.45 -7.33
C THR A 67 7.66 -9.64 -6.01
N LEU A 68 8.08 -8.92 -4.96
CA LEU A 68 7.45 -8.98 -3.64
C LEU A 68 6.03 -8.40 -3.65
N TRP A 69 5.78 -7.33 -4.39
CA TRP A 69 4.45 -6.74 -4.54
C TRP A 69 3.49 -7.70 -5.23
N ARG A 70 3.89 -8.32 -6.33
CA ARG A 70 3.07 -9.34 -7.02
C ARG A 70 2.77 -10.53 -6.12
N ALA A 71 3.74 -10.99 -5.34
CA ALA A 71 3.51 -12.07 -4.38
C ALA A 71 2.54 -11.69 -3.27
N SER A 72 2.57 -10.44 -2.80
CA SER A 72 1.67 -9.94 -1.75
C SER A 72 0.30 -9.51 -2.28
N GLU A 73 0.17 -9.17 -3.55
CA GLU A 73 -1.06 -8.69 -4.15
C GLU A 73 -2.24 -9.64 -3.94
N ARG A 74 -1.99 -10.94 -4.06
CA ARG A 74 -3.02 -11.96 -3.81
C ARG A 74 -3.63 -11.84 -2.41
N TYR A 75 -2.81 -11.61 -1.40
CA TYR A 75 -3.27 -11.48 -0.01
C TYR A 75 -3.98 -10.14 0.22
N ILE A 76 -3.50 -9.08 -0.41
CA ILE A 76 -4.16 -7.76 -0.37
C ILE A 76 -5.54 -7.85 -1.01
N ARG A 77 -5.68 -8.50 -2.17
CA ARG A 77 -6.97 -8.70 -2.84
C ARG A 77 -7.95 -9.51 -1.98
N ILE A 78 -7.50 -10.56 -1.32
CA ILE A 78 -8.33 -11.35 -0.41
C ILE A 78 -8.78 -10.49 0.79
N GLY A 79 -7.85 -9.77 1.42
CA GLY A 79 -8.15 -8.92 2.57
C GLY A 79 -9.13 -7.81 2.23
N TRP A 80 -8.85 -7.05 1.19
CA TRP A 80 -9.72 -5.94 0.78
C TRP A 80 -11.05 -6.43 0.18
N GLY A 81 -11.03 -7.51 -0.60
CA GLY A 81 -12.24 -8.07 -1.19
C GLY A 81 -13.25 -8.54 -0.16
N SER A 82 -12.80 -9.02 1.01
CA SER A 82 -13.70 -9.39 2.11
C SER A 82 -14.28 -8.17 2.86
N LEU A 83 -13.64 -7.00 2.74
CA LEU A 83 -14.01 -5.74 3.41
C LEU A 83 -14.63 -4.73 2.44
N ASP A 84 -14.65 -5.04 1.14
CA ASP A 84 -15.10 -4.12 0.09
C ASP A 84 -16.50 -3.54 0.31
N PRO A 85 -17.50 -4.30 0.82
CA PRO A 85 -18.82 -3.74 1.10
C PRO A 85 -18.87 -2.73 2.26
N ASP A 86 -17.81 -2.60 3.05
CA ASP A 86 -17.79 -1.71 4.22
C ASP A 86 -17.26 -0.32 3.84
N PRO A 87 -18.12 0.73 3.86
CA PRO A 87 -17.70 2.10 3.58
C PRO A 87 -16.62 2.63 4.54
N GLN A 88 -16.56 2.11 5.78
CA GLN A 88 -15.54 2.50 6.74
C GLN A 88 -14.16 2.00 6.33
N GLU A 89 -14.07 0.85 5.69
CA GLU A 89 -12.80 0.33 5.17
C GLU A 89 -12.30 1.14 3.97
N HIS A 90 -13.20 1.64 3.13
CA HIS A 90 -12.84 2.58 2.07
C HIS A 90 -12.24 3.87 2.64
N ALA A 91 -12.88 4.45 3.66
CA ALA A 91 -12.38 5.66 4.33
C ALA A 91 -11.04 5.41 5.03
N ARG A 92 -10.85 4.26 5.68
CA ARG A 92 -9.56 3.89 6.30
C ARG A 92 -8.45 3.74 5.27
N ARG A 93 -8.75 3.14 4.13
CA ARG A 93 -7.79 2.96 3.03
C ARG A 93 -7.30 4.31 2.52
N GLU A 94 -8.21 5.24 2.26
CA GLU A 94 -7.89 6.61 1.92
C GLU A 94 -7.01 7.26 2.99
N GLN A 95 -7.47 7.25 4.24
CA GLN A 95 -6.78 7.88 5.36
C GLN A 95 -5.33 7.38 5.49
N TYR A 96 -5.10 6.07 5.44
CA TYR A 96 -3.77 5.50 5.61
C TYR A 96 -2.81 5.90 4.48
N HIS A 97 -3.29 6.08 3.27
CA HIS A 97 -2.46 6.51 2.16
C HIS A 97 -2.22 8.03 2.18
N VAL A 98 -3.20 8.84 2.59
CA VAL A 98 -3.02 10.28 2.83
C VAL A 98 -2.01 10.53 3.94
N GLU A 99 -2.09 9.81 5.05
CA GLU A 99 -1.11 9.87 6.15
C GLU A 99 0.31 9.51 5.67
N LEU A 100 0.42 8.53 4.78
CA LEU A 100 1.71 8.13 4.21
C LEU A 100 2.33 9.26 3.38
N VAL A 101 1.57 9.93 2.54
CA VAL A 101 2.05 11.10 1.77
C VAL A 101 2.41 12.26 2.71
N ALA A 102 1.62 12.52 3.75
CA ALA A 102 1.90 13.56 4.73
C ALA A 102 3.23 13.30 5.47
N ALA A 103 3.56 12.05 5.77
CA ALA A 103 4.84 11.68 6.35
C ALA A 103 6.02 11.99 5.40
N PHE A 104 5.88 11.71 4.10
CA PHE A 104 6.90 12.06 3.10
C PHE A 104 7.07 13.56 2.92
N ARG A 105 5.98 14.36 3.08
CA ARG A 105 6.06 15.84 3.05
C ARG A 105 6.92 16.43 4.14
N GLN A 106 7.08 15.77 5.28
CA GLN A 106 7.95 16.22 6.35
C GLN A 106 9.42 16.19 5.97
N ARG A 107 9.80 15.50 4.90
CA ARG A 107 11.20 15.38 4.44
C ARG A 107 12.15 14.78 5.47
N ASP A 108 11.60 14.18 6.52
CA ASP A 108 12.35 13.50 7.57
C ASP A 108 12.47 12.01 7.24
N PRO A 109 13.70 11.47 7.08
CA PRO A 109 13.94 10.08 6.73
C PRO A 109 13.34 9.07 7.71
N GLU A 110 13.43 9.36 9.01
CA GLU A 110 12.93 8.47 10.06
C GLU A 110 11.40 8.44 10.05
N VAL A 111 10.77 9.61 9.92
CA VAL A 111 9.31 9.71 9.82
C VAL A 111 8.79 8.98 8.60
N ALA A 112 9.44 9.12 7.44
CA ALA A 112 9.05 8.42 6.21
C ALA A 112 9.21 6.88 6.34
N ALA A 113 10.32 6.43 6.92
CA ALA A 113 10.59 5.01 7.15
C ALA A 113 9.56 4.39 8.10
N ASP A 114 9.27 5.06 9.21
CA ASP A 114 8.30 4.60 10.21
C ASP A 114 6.88 4.55 9.63
N ALA A 115 6.49 5.54 8.83
CA ALA A 115 5.19 5.57 8.16
C ALA A 115 5.03 4.38 7.20
N VAL A 116 6.06 4.07 6.40
CA VAL A 116 6.06 2.89 5.52
C VAL A 116 5.98 1.60 6.33
N GLN A 117 6.75 1.48 7.40
CA GLN A 117 6.75 0.32 8.27
C GLN A 117 5.37 0.07 8.90
N GLN A 118 4.72 1.12 9.39
CA GLN A 118 3.37 1.04 9.96
C GLN A 118 2.33 0.66 8.89
N HIS A 119 2.42 1.27 7.69
CA HIS A 119 1.54 0.95 6.58
C HIS A 119 1.62 -0.52 6.17
N LEU A 120 2.84 -1.06 6.05
CA LEU A 120 3.05 -2.48 5.75
C LEU A 120 2.51 -3.40 6.85
N SER A 121 2.65 -3.01 8.12
CA SER A 121 2.13 -3.77 9.25
C SER A 121 0.59 -3.81 9.27
N ARG A 122 -0.07 -2.69 8.98
CA ARG A 122 -1.53 -2.62 8.87
C ARG A 122 -2.05 -3.52 7.73
N ASN A 123 -1.42 -3.47 6.57
CA ASN A 123 -1.79 -4.32 5.43
C ASN A 123 -1.64 -5.81 5.73
N GLU A 124 -0.58 -6.20 6.43
CA GLU A 124 -0.37 -7.59 6.86
C GLU A 124 -1.44 -8.03 7.85
N GLN A 125 -1.77 -7.22 8.85
CA GLN A 125 -2.83 -7.53 9.81
C GLN A 125 -4.18 -7.70 9.13
N THR A 126 -4.53 -6.82 8.19
CA THR A 126 -5.77 -6.93 7.40
C THR A 126 -5.80 -8.24 6.62
N ALA A 127 -4.71 -8.61 5.96
CA ALA A 127 -4.62 -9.85 5.20
C ALA A 127 -4.72 -11.08 6.13
N LEU A 128 -4.07 -11.08 7.28
CA LEU A 128 -4.12 -12.17 8.25
C LEU A 128 -5.52 -12.35 8.85
N LEU A 129 -6.23 -11.28 9.16
CA LEU A 129 -7.62 -11.33 9.63
C LEU A 129 -8.56 -11.93 8.58
N ALA A 130 -8.37 -11.57 7.31
CA ALA A 130 -9.16 -12.10 6.21
C ALA A 130 -8.89 -13.60 5.95
N LEU A 131 -7.68 -14.08 6.26
CA LEU A 131 -7.25 -15.48 6.12
C LEU A 131 -7.50 -16.31 7.38
N GLY A 132 -8.03 -15.74 8.46
CA GLY A 132 -8.17 -16.34 9.78
C GLY A 132 -8.82 -17.73 9.80
N PRO A 133 -8.76 -18.49 10.92
CA PRO A 133 -8.93 -19.95 11.00
C PRO A 133 -10.32 -20.51 10.64
N GLY A 134 -11.22 -19.72 10.05
CA GLY A 134 -12.58 -20.11 9.69
C GLY A 134 -12.85 -20.41 8.21
N ARG A 135 -11.89 -20.25 7.28
CA ARG A 135 -12.14 -20.42 5.83
C ARG A 135 -11.43 -21.59 5.15
N SER A 136 -10.84 -22.52 5.88
CA SER A 136 -10.42 -23.82 5.35
C SER A 136 -11.60 -24.82 5.34
N ARG A 137 -12.68 -24.49 4.63
CA ARG A 137 -13.64 -25.50 4.17
C ARG A 137 -13.57 -25.59 2.66
N VAL A 138 -12.54 -26.26 2.18
CA VAL A 138 -12.67 -26.99 0.92
C VAL A 138 -13.64 -28.12 1.23
N ALA A 139 -14.83 -28.05 0.67
CA ALA A 139 -15.78 -29.16 0.72
C ALA A 139 -15.11 -30.39 0.08
N PRO A 140 -15.23 -31.57 0.67
CA PRO A 140 -14.74 -32.79 0.01
C PRO A 140 -15.55 -32.96 -1.26
N VAL A 141 -14.85 -33.14 -2.37
CA VAL A 141 -15.44 -33.57 -3.64
C VAL A 141 -15.91 -34.99 -3.44
N SER A 142 -17.22 -35.21 -3.52
CA SER A 142 -17.85 -36.52 -3.55
C SER A 142 -17.68 -37.16 -4.89
#